data_be0d6bad08d1cc0296ebc5001c72633a
#
_entry.id   be0d6bad08d1cc0296ebc5001c72633a
#
_cell.length_a   1.000
_cell.length_b   1.000
_cell.length_c   1.000
_cell.angle_alpha   90.00
_cell.angle_beta   90.00
_cell.angle_gamma   90.00
#
_symmetry.space_group_name_H-M   'P 1'
#
loop_
_entity.id
_entity.type
_entity.pdbx_description
1 polymer ?
#
loop_
_entity_poly.entity_id
_entity_poly.type
_entity_poly.pdbx_seq_one_letter_code
_entity_poly.pdbx_strand_id
1 'polypeptide(L)'
;GMEKMDTKLADQAIVTAEYAIDDERRIDIVIEIGSYFLPIEVKIYAADQKSQCFDYYQYAKRRDAQAKVYYLTLDGHRPGKDSTSSGSQSVPEEDIVCLSFREHILNWLKACKSCENTGMVPILEQFIQNIEQIGGYTSEKERNMVIDELLKSGDSLRAGMQIADSINAAKAKLIYLVFEEFEKQLAGVAERNH
;
A
#
# COMPACT_ATOMS: atom_id res chain seq x y z
N GLY A 1 16.52 6.96 14.66
CA GLY A 1 17.48 6.19 13.89
C GLY A 1 17.13 4.72 13.99
N MET A 2 16.87 4.06 12.85
CA MET A 2 16.83 2.60 12.84
C MET A 2 18.25 2.11 13.12
N GLU A 3 18.49 1.46 14.27
CA GLU A 3 19.69 0.67 14.49
C GLU A 3 19.78 -0.34 13.34
N LYS A 4 20.97 -0.46 12.75
CA LYS A 4 21.24 -1.51 11.76
C LYS A 4 21.04 -2.86 12.44
N MET A 5 19.99 -3.57 12.05
CA MET A 5 19.72 -4.92 12.50
C MET A 5 20.89 -5.82 12.05
N ASP A 6 21.38 -6.66 12.94
CA ASP A 6 22.43 -7.64 12.62
C ASP A 6 21.93 -8.54 11.48
N THR A 7 22.71 -8.67 10.41
CA THR A 7 22.36 -9.49 9.23
C THR A 7 22.05 -10.94 9.61
N LYS A 8 22.72 -11.48 10.63
CA LYS A 8 22.44 -12.83 11.16
C LYS A 8 21.06 -12.95 11.81
N LEU A 9 20.52 -11.85 12.34
CA LEU A 9 19.18 -11.82 12.90
C LEU A 9 18.13 -11.78 11.78
N ALA A 10 18.42 -11.05 10.69
CA ALA A 10 17.54 -10.97 9.53
C ALA A 10 17.33 -12.32 8.84
N ASP A 11 18.34 -13.19 8.82
CA ASP A 11 18.26 -14.55 8.26
C ASP A 11 17.29 -15.47 9.03
N GLN A 12 16.91 -15.10 10.25
CA GLN A 12 15.95 -15.82 11.09
C GLN A 12 14.53 -15.27 10.99
N ALA A 13 14.29 -14.28 10.11
CA ALA A 13 12.99 -13.67 9.95
C ALA A 13 11.98 -14.67 9.36
N ILE A 14 10.83 -14.77 10.02
CA ILE A 14 9.68 -15.51 9.52
C ILE A 14 8.65 -14.49 9.04
N VAL A 15 8.27 -14.57 7.77
CA VAL A 15 7.26 -13.69 7.16
C VAL A 15 6.00 -14.50 6.94
N THR A 16 4.89 -14.06 7.52
CA THR A 16 3.58 -14.69 7.39
C THR A 16 2.60 -13.69 6.79
N ALA A 17 1.97 -14.05 5.69
CA ALA A 17 0.85 -13.29 5.11
C ALA A 17 -0.47 -13.78 5.73
N GLU A 18 -1.48 -12.88 5.78
CA GLU A 18 -2.82 -13.19 6.29
C GLU A 18 -2.79 -13.82 7.71
N TYR A 19 -1.99 -13.22 8.59
CA TYR A 19 -1.76 -13.73 9.94
C TYR A 19 -3.02 -13.57 10.81
N ALA A 20 -3.72 -14.66 11.11
CA ALA A 20 -4.91 -14.64 11.95
C ALA A 20 -4.58 -14.35 13.42
N ILE A 21 -5.22 -13.36 14.02
CA ILE A 21 -5.13 -13.05 15.45
C ILE A 21 -6.36 -13.56 16.22
N ASP A 22 -7.48 -13.71 15.54
CA ASP A 22 -8.72 -14.33 15.98
C ASP A 22 -9.56 -14.74 14.75
N ASP A 23 -10.84 -15.10 14.97
CA ASP A 23 -11.74 -15.56 13.90
C ASP A 23 -12.13 -14.43 12.92
N GLU A 24 -12.04 -13.16 13.34
CA GLU A 24 -12.51 -12.00 12.57
C GLU A 24 -11.37 -11.12 12.03
N ARG A 25 -10.17 -11.21 12.64
CA ARG A 25 -9.06 -10.30 12.37
C ARG A 25 -7.83 -11.03 11.81
N ARG A 26 -7.31 -10.50 10.73
CA ARG A 26 -6.06 -10.94 10.12
C ARG A 26 -5.19 -9.74 9.82
N ILE A 27 -3.90 -9.86 10.14
CA ILE A 27 -2.88 -8.88 9.78
C ILE A 27 -2.36 -9.27 8.41
N ASP A 28 -2.30 -8.33 7.47
CA ASP A 28 -1.90 -8.61 6.09
C ASP A 28 -0.51 -9.26 6.02
N ILE A 29 0.46 -8.71 6.75
CA ILE A 29 1.81 -9.26 6.82
C ILE A 29 2.33 -9.16 8.25
N VAL A 30 2.90 -10.25 8.76
CA VAL A 30 3.65 -10.24 10.03
C VAL A 30 5.08 -10.68 9.77
N ILE A 31 6.03 -9.96 10.36
CA ILE A 31 7.44 -10.35 10.38
C ILE A 31 7.82 -10.64 11.83
N GLU A 32 8.23 -11.88 12.10
CA GLU A 32 8.75 -12.31 13.41
C GLU A 32 10.25 -12.53 13.32
N ILE A 33 11.02 -11.87 14.21
CA ILE A 33 12.48 -11.98 14.24
C ILE A 33 12.91 -12.05 15.70
N GLY A 34 13.24 -13.25 16.18
CA GLY A 34 13.56 -13.46 17.60
C GLY A 34 12.36 -13.05 18.48
N SER A 35 12.52 -12.01 19.30
CA SER A 35 11.47 -11.45 20.15
C SER A 35 10.67 -10.33 19.49
N TYR A 36 11.07 -9.86 18.31
CA TYR A 36 10.38 -8.78 17.59
C TYR A 36 9.14 -9.30 16.86
N PHE A 37 8.05 -8.57 16.96
CA PHE A 37 6.80 -8.83 16.26
C PHE A 37 6.34 -7.57 15.52
N LEU A 38 6.41 -7.59 14.18
CA LEU A 38 6.14 -6.46 13.31
C LEU A 38 4.84 -6.70 12.52
N PRO A 39 3.70 -6.22 12.99
CA PRO A 39 2.44 -6.29 12.25
C PRO A 39 2.41 -5.16 11.20
N ILE A 40 2.14 -5.52 9.95
CA ILE A 40 2.06 -4.61 8.81
C ILE A 40 0.67 -4.70 8.20
N GLU A 41 -0.06 -3.60 8.23
CA GLU A 41 -1.34 -3.43 7.51
C GLU A 41 -1.09 -2.72 6.19
N VAL A 42 -1.66 -3.24 5.11
CA VAL A 42 -1.47 -2.72 3.74
C VAL A 42 -2.77 -2.12 3.22
N LYS A 43 -2.77 -0.82 2.91
CA LYS A 43 -3.92 -0.11 2.34
C LYS A 43 -3.54 0.55 1.02
N ILE A 44 -4.00 -0.03 -0.09
CA ILE A 44 -3.82 0.57 -1.42
C ILE A 44 -5.07 1.36 -1.82
N TYR A 45 -6.23 0.72 -1.83
CA TYR A 45 -7.52 1.33 -2.19
C TYR A 45 -8.63 1.06 -1.17
N ALA A 46 -8.40 0.13 -0.24
CA ALA A 46 -9.37 -0.23 0.78
C ALA A 46 -9.46 0.86 1.85
N ALA A 47 -10.67 1.09 2.36
CA ALA A 47 -10.88 1.94 3.52
C ALA A 47 -10.44 1.25 4.82
N ASP A 48 -10.16 2.06 5.84
CA ASP A 48 -9.90 1.55 7.17
C ASP A 48 -11.13 0.86 7.77
N GLN A 49 -10.86 -0.21 8.53
CA GLN A 49 -11.89 -0.84 9.34
C GLN A 49 -11.82 -0.31 10.78
N LYS A 50 -12.99 -0.29 11.44
CA LYS A 50 -13.08 0.16 12.82
C LYS A 50 -12.18 -0.68 13.73
N SER A 51 -11.39 -0.01 14.56
CA SER A 51 -10.46 -0.56 15.56
C SER A 51 -9.39 -1.51 15.00
N GLN A 52 -9.19 -1.58 13.69
CA GLN A 52 -8.30 -2.55 13.06
C GLN A 52 -6.84 -2.41 13.55
N CYS A 53 -6.26 -1.22 13.40
CA CYS A 53 -4.89 -0.96 13.88
C CYS A 53 -4.78 -1.07 15.40
N PHE A 54 -5.85 -0.73 16.13
CA PHE A 54 -5.89 -0.88 17.59
C PHE A 54 -5.82 -2.35 18.01
N ASP A 55 -6.60 -3.22 17.39
CA ASP A 55 -6.61 -4.66 17.66
C ASP A 55 -5.24 -5.30 17.37
N TYR A 56 -4.61 -4.90 16.25
CA TYR A 56 -3.26 -5.35 15.89
C TYR A 56 -2.21 -4.88 16.89
N TYR A 57 -2.31 -3.63 17.34
CA TYR A 57 -1.43 -3.08 18.37
C TYR A 57 -1.55 -3.85 19.69
N GLN A 58 -2.77 -4.09 20.15
CA GLN A 58 -2.99 -4.82 21.40
C GLN A 58 -2.48 -6.28 21.31
N TYR A 59 -2.66 -6.91 20.17
CA TYR A 59 -2.13 -8.25 19.93
C TYR A 59 -0.59 -8.24 19.93
N ALA A 60 0.02 -7.33 19.20
CA ALA A 60 1.46 -7.22 19.08
C ALA A 60 2.14 -6.92 20.42
N LYS A 61 1.58 -6.00 21.22
CA LYS A 61 2.12 -5.65 22.55
C LYS A 61 2.13 -6.81 23.54
N ARG A 62 1.27 -7.80 23.38
CA ARG A 62 1.31 -9.03 24.20
C ARG A 62 2.46 -9.95 23.84
N ARG A 63 2.99 -9.86 22.62
CA ARG A 63 4.11 -10.65 22.10
C ARG A 63 5.45 -9.95 22.24
N ASP A 64 5.44 -8.67 21.98
CA ASP A 64 6.61 -7.79 22.02
C ASP A 64 6.21 -6.45 22.64
N ALA A 65 6.69 -6.17 23.84
CA ALA A 65 6.37 -4.93 24.57
C ALA A 65 6.82 -3.66 23.81
N GLN A 66 7.74 -3.77 22.86
CA GLN A 66 8.21 -2.67 22.02
C GLN A 66 7.54 -2.64 20.63
N ALA A 67 6.62 -3.56 20.36
CA ALA A 67 5.95 -3.64 19.06
C ALA A 67 5.28 -2.31 18.68
N LYS A 68 5.31 -2.02 17.40
CA LYS A 68 4.62 -0.92 16.74
C LYS A 68 3.74 -1.47 15.64
N VAL A 69 2.73 -0.71 15.22
CA VAL A 69 1.94 -1.03 14.03
C VAL A 69 2.56 -0.33 12.83
N TYR A 70 2.87 -1.08 11.81
CA TYR A 70 3.34 -0.56 10.53
C TYR A 70 2.15 -0.43 9.59
N TYR A 71 1.93 0.77 9.08
CA TYR A 71 0.81 1.08 8.19
C TYR A 71 1.36 1.47 6.82
N LEU A 72 1.20 0.57 5.84
CA LEU A 72 1.78 0.71 4.50
C LEU A 72 0.70 1.13 3.50
N THR A 73 0.86 2.32 2.94
CA THR A 73 -0.04 2.90 1.94
C THR A 73 0.72 3.33 0.68
N LEU A 74 0.02 3.78 -0.36
CA LEU A 74 0.69 4.26 -1.57
C LEU A 74 1.58 5.47 -1.28
N ASP A 75 1.10 6.42 -0.48
CA ASP A 75 1.69 7.73 -0.24
C ASP A 75 2.24 7.93 1.20
N GLY A 76 2.00 6.98 2.10
CA GLY A 76 2.46 7.05 3.50
C GLY A 76 1.52 7.82 4.43
N HIS A 77 0.26 8.03 4.04
CA HIS A 77 -0.70 8.67 4.95
C HIS A 77 -0.97 7.81 6.19
N ARG A 78 -1.45 8.47 7.25
CA ARG A 78 -1.77 7.81 8.52
C ARG A 78 -3.12 7.10 8.47
N PRO A 79 -3.31 6.02 9.26
CA PRO A 79 -4.61 5.40 9.44
C PRO A 79 -5.59 6.38 10.11
N GLY A 80 -6.87 6.21 9.81
CA GLY A 80 -7.95 6.99 10.40
C GLY A 80 -8.09 6.74 11.91
N LYS A 81 -8.64 7.73 12.62
CA LYS A 81 -8.85 7.63 14.08
C LYS A 81 -9.72 6.44 14.47
N ASP A 82 -10.71 6.10 13.66
CA ASP A 82 -11.60 4.97 13.91
C ASP A 82 -10.86 3.62 13.86
N SER A 83 -9.80 3.50 13.05
CA SER A 83 -8.96 2.32 12.97
C SER A 83 -7.98 2.21 14.14
N THR A 84 -7.51 3.34 14.65
CA THR A 84 -6.47 3.41 15.69
C THR A 84 -7.03 3.50 17.11
N SER A 85 -8.34 3.44 17.29
CA SER A 85 -8.98 3.57 18.60
C SER A 85 -10.07 2.54 18.85
N SER A 86 -10.31 2.24 20.14
CA SER A 86 -11.43 1.43 20.62
C SER A 86 -11.91 1.97 21.94
N GLY A 87 -13.18 2.44 22.00
CA GLY A 87 -13.73 3.13 23.16
C GLY A 87 -12.93 4.40 23.50
N SER A 88 -12.41 4.49 24.73
CA SER A 88 -11.58 5.61 25.20
C SER A 88 -10.08 5.40 24.99
N GLN A 89 -9.67 4.28 24.43
CA GLN A 89 -8.27 3.93 24.22
C GLN A 89 -7.85 4.16 22.76
N SER A 90 -6.60 4.52 22.56
CA SER A 90 -6.02 4.68 21.22
C SER A 90 -4.58 4.19 21.19
N VAL A 91 -4.12 3.84 19.99
CA VAL A 91 -2.70 3.57 19.73
C VAL A 91 -1.93 4.87 19.89
N PRO A 92 -0.84 4.92 20.68
CA PRO A 92 0.03 6.07 20.74
C PRO A 92 0.57 6.45 19.36
N GLU A 93 0.68 7.75 19.08
CA GLU A 93 1.12 8.22 17.75
C GLU A 93 2.53 7.75 17.38
N GLU A 94 3.42 7.65 18.35
CA GLU A 94 4.79 7.15 18.23
C GLU A 94 4.89 5.64 17.95
N ASP A 95 3.80 4.90 18.20
CA ASP A 95 3.71 3.47 17.93
C ASP A 95 3.05 3.14 16.59
N ILE A 96 2.70 4.16 15.80
CA ILE A 96 2.23 4.01 14.41
C ILE A 96 3.33 4.44 13.46
N VAL A 97 3.86 3.48 12.70
CA VAL A 97 4.90 3.72 11.69
C VAL A 97 4.27 3.73 10.31
N CYS A 98 4.16 4.92 9.72
CA CYS A 98 3.64 5.05 8.36
C CYS A 98 4.72 4.76 7.34
N LEU A 99 4.44 3.80 6.45
CA LEU A 99 5.29 3.43 5.33
C LEU A 99 4.58 3.75 4.01
N SER A 100 5.34 4.04 2.97
CA SER A 100 4.79 4.25 1.64
C SER A 100 5.43 3.31 0.62
N PHE A 101 4.63 2.87 -0.34
CA PHE A 101 5.15 2.20 -1.53
C PHE A 101 6.05 3.15 -2.33
N ARG A 102 5.66 4.43 -2.40
CA ARG A 102 6.34 5.48 -3.17
C ARG A 102 7.78 5.72 -2.73
N GLU A 103 8.03 5.75 -1.44
CA GLU A 103 9.35 6.12 -0.91
C GLU A 103 10.05 4.88 -0.34
N HIS A 104 9.43 4.23 0.64
CA HIS A 104 10.09 3.18 1.39
C HIS A 104 10.26 1.90 0.57
N ILE A 105 9.17 1.38 -0.03
CA ILE A 105 9.23 0.12 -0.77
C ILE A 105 9.99 0.28 -2.08
N LEU A 106 9.76 1.35 -2.84
CA LEU A 106 10.50 1.59 -4.08
C LEU A 106 12.01 1.74 -3.84
N ASN A 107 12.40 2.50 -2.82
CA ASN A 107 13.83 2.67 -2.49
C ASN A 107 14.47 1.36 -2.06
N TRP A 108 13.75 0.56 -1.24
CA TRP A 108 14.20 -0.76 -0.86
C TRP A 108 14.36 -1.69 -2.06
N LEU A 109 13.37 -1.79 -2.95
CA LEU A 109 13.46 -2.62 -4.15
C LEU A 109 14.58 -2.18 -5.10
N LYS A 110 14.77 -0.86 -5.27
CA LYS A 110 15.87 -0.31 -6.07
C LYS A 110 17.24 -0.66 -5.46
N ALA A 111 17.35 -0.64 -4.13
CA ALA A 111 18.56 -1.10 -3.46
C ALA A 111 18.81 -2.61 -3.63
N CYS A 112 17.75 -3.43 -3.61
CA CYS A 112 17.85 -4.87 -3.84
C CYS A 112 18.34 -5.24 -5.26
N LYS A 113 18.14 -4.38 -6.27
CA LYS A 113 18.66 -4.59 -7.64
C LYS A 113 20.19 -4.63 -7.70
N SER A 114 20.88 -4.02 -6.74
CA SER A 114 22.35 -4.05 -6.66
C SER A 114 22.90 -5.34 -6.05
N CYS A 115 22.03 -6.24 -5.59
CA CYS A 115 22.45 -7.56 -5.12
C CYS A 115 22.86 -8.44 -6.31
N GLU A 116 23.92 -9.25 -6.15
CA GLU A 116 24.54 -10.03 -7.23
C GLU A 116 23.67 -11.15 -7.85
N ASN A 117 22.46 -11.37 -7.37
CA ASN A 117 21.57 -12.40 -7.89
C ASN A 117 20.87 -11.94 -9.18
N THR A 118 21.54 -12.15 -10.32
CA THR A 118 21.09 -11.74 -11.65
C THR A 118 19.72 -12.30 -12.06
N GLY A 119 19.30 -13.45 -11.52
CA GLY A 119 18.00 -14.06 -11.84
C GLY A 119 16.80 -13.32 -11.22
N MET A 120 17.00 -12.57 -10.14
CA MET A 120 15.93 -11.81 -9.47
C MET A 120 15.72 -10.39 -10.06
N VAL A 121 16.70 -9.86 -10.77
CA VAL A 121 16.65 -8.49 -11.29
C VAL A 121 15.42 -8.24 -12.18
N PRO A 122 15.07 -9.09 -13.16
CA PRO A 122 13.88 -8.86 -13.99
C PRO A 122 12.57 -8.86 -13.19
N ILE A 123 12.48 -9.69 -12.14
CA ILE A 123 11.31 -9.77 -11.26
C ILE A 123 11.18 -8.48 -10.45
N LEU A 124 12.29 -8.00 -9.89
CA LEU A 124 12.33 -6.73 -9.16
C LEU A 124 11.96 -5.54 -10.05
N GLU A 125 12.45 -5.52 -11.30
CA GLU A 125 12.12 -4.49 -12.27
C GLU A 125 10.64 -4.45 -12.60
N GLN A 126 10.03 -5.61 -12.85
CA GLN A 126 8.59 -5.69 -13.09
C GLN A 126 7.78 -5.25 -11.87
N PHE A 127 8.22 -5.61 -10.67
CA PHE A 127 7.54 -5.20 -9.43
C PHE A 127 7.65 -3.69 -9.20
N ILE A 128 8.82 -3.10 -9.44
CA ILE A 128 9.04 -1.65 -9.39
C ILE A 128 8.10 -0.94 -10.39
N GLN A 129 8.05 -1.40 -11.65
CA GLN A 129 7.17 -0.84 -12.66
C GLN A 129 5.69 -0.90 -12.25
N ASN A 130 5.24 -2.02 -11.69
CA ASN A 130 3.87 -2.17 -11.22
C ASN A 130 3.55 -1.18 -10.09
N ILE A 131 4.45 -1.00 -9.11
CA ILE A 131 4.26 -0.02 -8.04
C ILE A 131 4.21 1.40 -8.61
N GLU A 132 5.07 1.73 -9.54
CA GLU A 132 5.09 3.02 -10.21
C GLU A 132 3.77 3.29 -10.97
N GLN A 133 3.20 2.29 -11.64
CA GLN A 133 1.91 2.39 -12.33
C GLN A 133 0.72 2.53 -11.36
N ILE A 134 0.65 1.69 -10.32
CA ILE A 134 -0.42 1.74 -9.31
C ILE A 134 -0.41 3.08 -8.57
N GLY A 135 0.77 3.60 -8.29
CA GLY A 135 0.96 4.88 -7.62
C GLY A 135 0.63 6.09 -8.49
N GLY A 136 0.38 5.89 -9.78
CA GLY A 136 0.22 6.99 -10.74
C GLY A 136 1.50 7.85 -10.83
N TYR A 137 2.67 7.20 -10.65
CA TYR A 137 3.95 7.90 -10.65
C TYR A 137 4.33 8.31 -12.06
N THR A 138 4.08 9.55 -12.34
CA THR A 138 4.80 10.24 -13.40
C THR A 138 6.20 10.55 -12.90
N SER A 139 7.20 10.39 -13.74
CA SER A 139 8.56 10.83 -13.41
C SER A 139 8.52 12.30 -12.96
N GLU A 140 9.48 12.74 -12.16
CA GLU A 140 9.58 14.15 -11.74
C GLU A 140 9.57 15.09 -12.96
N LYS A 141 10.19 14.67 -14.06
CA LYS A 141 10.19 15.37 -15.34
C LYS A 141 8.76 15.49 -15.94
N GLU A 142 8.00 14.39 -15.99
CA GLU A 142 6.64 14.41 -16.50
C GLU A 142 5.71 15.24 -15.61
N ARG A 143 5.88 15.14 -14.30
CA ARG A 143 5.12 15.97 -13.34
C ARG A 143 5.39 17.44 -13.53
N ASN A 144 6.66 17.83 -13.71
CA ASN A 144 7.02 19.21 -13.98
C ASN A 144 6.47 19.69 -15.33
N MET A 145 6.49 18.84 -16.36
CA MET A 145 5.86 19.15 -17.65
C MET A 145 4.34 19.41 -17.50
N VAL A 146 3.63 18.60 -16.71
CA VAL A 146 2.20 18.83 -16.45
C VAL A 146 1.98 20.12 -15.65
N ILE A 147 2.81 20.39 -14.65
CA ILE A 147 2.74 21.65 -13.88
C ILE A 147 2.97 22.85 -14.79
N ASP A 148 3.99 22.79 -15.62
CA ASP A 148 4.30 23.87 -16.57
C ASP A 148 3.14 24.09 -17.55
N GLU A 149 2.52 23.02 -18.05
CA GLU A 149 1.35 23.09 -18.93
C GLU A 149 0.14 23.74 -18.25
N LEU A 150 -0.15 23.34 -17.00
CA LEU A 150 -1.24 23.91 -16.20
C LEU A 150 -1.04 25.41 -15.90
N LEU A 151 0.20 25.83 -15.70
CA LEU A 151 0.54 27.21 -15.37
C LEU A 151 0.68 28.13 -16.59
N LYS A 152 0.61 27.62 -17.83
CA LYS A 152 0.70 28.43 -19.06
C LYS A 152 -0.40 29.47 -19.18
N SER A 153 -1.60 29.16 -18.72
CA SER A 153 -2.73 30.10 -18.79
C SER A 153 -3.77 29.83 -17.71
N GLY A 154 -4.59 30.83 -17.40
CA GLY A 154 -5.71 30.66 -16.50
C GLY A 154 -6.77 29.66 -17.01
N ASP A 155 -6.86 29.48 -18.33
CA ASP A 155 -7.77 28.51 -18.94
C ASP A 155 -7.22 27.08 -18.80
N SER A 156 -5.92 26.87 -18.97
CA SER A 156 -5.25 25.59 -18.71
C SER A 156 -5.43 25.16 -17.26
N LEU A 157 -5.25 26.08 -16.33
CA LEU A 157 -5.43 25.81 -14.90
C LEU A 157 -6.89 25.45 -14.57
N ARG A 158 -7.85 26.18 -15.13
CA ARG A 158 -9.28 25.92 -14.97
C ARG A 158 -9.69 24.56 -15.52
N ALA A 159 -9.19 24.21 -16.71
CA ALA A 159 -9.40 22.88 -17.31
C ALA A 159 -8.79 21.77 -16.43
N GLY A 160 -7.60 21.96 -15.90
CA GLY A 160 -6.98 21.02 -14.97
C GLY A 160 -7.79 20.79 -13.68
N MET A 161 -8.36 21.85 -13.11
CA MET A 161 -9.25 21.74 -11.95
C MET A 161 -10.53 20.98 -12.29
N GLN A 162 -11.15 21.24 -13.45
CA GLN A 162 -12.35 20.51 -13.90
C GLN A 162 -12.06 19.02 -14.14
N ILE A 163 -10.88 18.68 -14.68
CA ILE A 163 -10.44 17.30 -14.84
C ILE A 163 -10.28 16.64 -13.46
N ALA A 164 -9.63 17.30 -12.52
CA ALA A 164 -9.41 16.79 -11.16
C ALA A 164 -10.75 16.50 -10.46
N ASP A 165 -11.72 17.41 -10.55
CA ASP A 165 -13.06 17.24 -9.97
C ASP A 165 -13.84 16.08 -10.62
N SER A 166 -13.60 15.82 -11.91
CA SER A 166 -14.31 14.79 -12.67
C SER A 166 -13.66 13.41 -12.63
N ILE A 167 -12.43 13.29 -12.11
CA ILE A 167 -11.61 12.06 -12.25
C ILE A 167 -12.26 10.85 -11.55
N ASN A 168 -12.91 11.07 -10.41
CA ASN A 168 -13.59 10.00 -9.66
C ASN A 168 -14.82 9.49 -10.39
N ALA A 169 -15.60 10.38 -11.01
CA ALA A 169 -16.73 10.01 -11.85
C ALA A 169 -16.28 9.26 -13.12
N ALA A 170 -15.17 9.69 -13.73
CA ALA A 170 -14.57 9.01 -14.88
C ALA A 170 -14.07 7.61 -14.52
N LYS A 171 -13.42 7.44 -13.38
CA LYS A 171 -12.98 6.12 -12.86
C LYS A 171 -14.17 5.20 -12.62
N ALA A 172 -15.22 5.67 -11.96
CA ALA A 172 -16.44 4.88 -11.73
C ALA A 172 -17.09 4.43 -13.04
N LYS A 173 -17.18 5.33 -14.03
CA LYS A 173 -17.71 5.00 -15.36
C LYS A 173 -16.84 3.99 -16.09
N LEU A 174 -15.51 4.10 -16.00
CA LEU A 174 -14.59 3.14 -16.61
C LEU A 174 -14.78 1.74 -16.00
N ILE A 175 -14.86 1.64 -14.68
CA ILE A 175 -15.13 0.37 -13.98
C ILE A 175 -16.44 -0.24 -14.49
N TYR A 176 -17.52 0.55 -14.58
CA TYR A 176 -18.80 0.09 -15.10
C TYR A 176 -18.67 -0.47 -16.53
N LEU A 177 -18.00 0.26 -17.43
CA LEU A 177 -17.79 -0.17 -18.82
C LEU A 177 -16.98 -1.49 -18.90
N VAL A 178 -16.00 -1.67 -18.03
CA VAL A 178 -15.22 -2.93 -17.95
C VAL A 178 -16.13 -4.08 -17.52
N PHE A 179 -16.98 -3.90 -16.52
CA PHE A 179 -17.94 -4.93 -16.10
C PHE A 179 -18.96 -5.27 -17.20
N GLU A 180 -19.51 -4.28 -17.89
CA GLU A 180 -20.41 -4.53 -19.05
C GLU A 180 -19.72 -5.36 -20.12
N GLU A 181 -18.45 -5.06 -20.41
CA GLU A 181 -17.70 -5.84 -21.43
C GLU A 181 -17.44 -7.27 -20.95
N PHE A 182 -17.10 -7.48 -19.68
CA PHE A 182 -16.98 -8.83 -19.12
C PHE A 182 -18.27 -9.62 -19.19
N GLU A 183 -19.43 -9.01 -18.86
CA GLU A 183 -20.74 -9.66 -18.96
C GLU A 183 -21.04 -10.09 -20.40
N LYS A 184 -20.77 -9.22 -21.39
CA LYS A 184 -20.94 -9.56 -22.82
C LYS A 184 -20.04 -10.73 -23.26
N GLN A 185 -18.78 -10.74 -22.82
CA GLN A 185 -17.86 -11.82 -23.16
C GLN A 185 -18.28 -13.15 -22.52
N LEU A 186 -18.71 -13.13 -21.26
CA LEU A 186 -19.22 -14.32 -20.56
C LEU A 186 -20.51 -14.87 -21.22
N ALA A 187 -21.44 -14.01 -21.57
CA ALA A 187 -22.65 -14.41 -22.29
C ALA A 187 -22.34 -15.07 -23.64
N GLY A 188 -21.41 -14.49 -24.41
CA GLY A 188 -20.96 -15.06 -25.68
C GLY A 188 -20.17 -16.37 -25.56
N VAL A 189 -19.60 -16.68 -24.39
CA VAL A 189 -18.98 -17.99 -24.11
C VAL A 189 -20.05 -19.02 -23.74
N ALA A 190 -21.09 -18.64 -22.99
CA ALA A 190 -22.19 -19.52 -22.62
C ALA A 190 -23.00 -19.98 -23.86
N GLU A 191 -23.25 -19.08 -24.81
CA GLU A 191 -23.95 -19.42 -26.06
C GLU A 191 -23.16 -20.34 -27.01
N ARG A 192 -21.82 -20.36 -26.92
CA ARG A 192 -20.96 -21.24 -27.75
C ARG A 192 -20.80 -22.64 -27.17
N ASN A 193 -21.24 -22.88 -25.94
CA ASN A 193 -21.14 -24.17 -25.25
C ASN A 193 -22.49 -24.90 -25.17
N HIS A 194 -23.51 -24.41 -25.86
CA HIS A 194 -24.80 -25.04 -26.13
C HIS A 194 -24.95 -25.33 -27.63
#